data_9192803a944b488693449518dfaedbf8
#
_entry.id   9192803a944b488693449518dfaedbf8
#
_cell.length_a   1.000
_cell.length_b   1.000
_cell.length_c   1.000
_cell.angle_alpha   90.00
_cell.angle_beta   90.00
_cell.angle_gamma   90.00
#
_symmetry.space_group_name_H-M   'P 1'
#
loop_
_entity.id
_entity.type
_entity.pdbx_description
1 polymer ?
#
loop_
_entity_poly.entity_id
_entity_poly.type
_entity_poly.pdbx_seq_one_letter_code
_entity_poly.pdbx_strand_id
1 'polypeptide(L)'
;MYVITKEDTHIMSKKVEDYVRSIPDFPEPGIIFRDVTSVIQSPEGLKLAIDGITDLIGDTEFDVVVGPESRGFIFGVPVAYNTGKGFVPVRKKGKLP
;
A
#
# COMPACT_ATOMS: atom_id res chain seq x y z
N MET A 1 -19.08 -6.87 -6.26
CA MET A 1 -19.14 -7.15 -6.37
C MET A 1 -19.22 -7.77 -6.08
N TYR A 2 -19.30 -8.20 -5.75
CA TYR A 2 -19.33 -8.85 -5.35
C TYR A 2 -19.65 -9.70 -5.75
N VAL A 3 -19.82 -10.25 -5.95
CA VAL A 3 -20.16 -10.98 -6.12
C VAL A 3 -20.51 -11.82 -5.77
N ILE A 4 -20.89 -12.42 -5.39
CA ILE A 4 -21.15 -13.14 -5.07
C ILE A 4 -21.56 -13.74 -5.24
N THR A 5 -21.68 -14.29 -5.16
CA THR A 5 -21.99 -14.75 -5.23
C THR A 5 -22.13 -15.18 -4.94
N LYS A 6 -22.08 -15.82 -4.72
CA LYS A 6 -21.98 -16.15 -4.42
C LYS A 6 -21.91 -16.11 -3.92
N GLU A 7 -21.81 -16.20 -3.87
CA GLU A 7 -21.57 -16.12 -3.54
C GLU A 7 -21.23 -15.68 -3.24
N ASP A 8 -21.23 -15.91 -3.16
CA ASP A 8 -20.82 -15.40 -2.91
C ASP A 8 -20.58 -15.06 -2.57
N THR A 9 -20.62 -15.46 -2.38
CA THR A 9 -20.30 -15.05 -2.00
C THR A 9 -19.83 -14.70 -1.49
N HIS A 10 -20.08 -15.03 -0.94
CA HIS A 10 -19.55 -14.51 -0.51
C HIS A 10 -18.68 -14.33 -0.47
N ILE A 11 -19.12 -14.42 -0.55
CA ILE A 11 -17.78 -14.53 -0.32
C ILE A 11 -17.10 -13.42 0.42
N MET A 12 -16.38 -13.77 1.30
CA MET A 12 -15.66 -12.81 2.09
C MET A 12 -14.49 -12.26 1.34
N SER A 13 -14.50 -10.96 1.12
CA SER A 13 -13.33 -10.30 0.58
C SER A 13 -12.31 -10.12 1.67
N LYS A 14 -11.05 -10.37 1.37
CA LYS A 14 -9.96 -10.11 2.30
C LYS A 14 -9.66 -8.62 2.34
N LYS A 15 -9.17 -8.18 3.48
CA LYS A 15 -8.73 -6.80 3.67
C LYS A 15 -7.23 -6.73 3.52
N VAL A 16 -6.71 -5.53 3.30
CA VAL A 16 -5.27 -5.35 3.13
C VAL A 16 -4.49 -5.86 4.34
N GLU A 17 -5.01 -5.68 5.54
CA GLU A 17 -4.31 -6.15 6.74
C GLU A 17 -4.18 -7.66 6.79
N ASP A 18 -5.00 -8.40 6.07
CA ASP A 18 -4.89 -9.86 6.01
C ASP A 18 -3.62 -10.30 5.28
N TYR A 19 -3.03 -9.41 4.52
CA TYR A 19 -1.80 -9.69 3.77
C TYR A 19 -0.55 -9.21 4.49
N VAL A 20 -0.70 -8.47 5.58
CA VAL A 20 0.42 -7.98 6.36
C VAL A 20 0.90 -9.06 7.30
N ARG A 21 2.16 -9.46 7.17
CA ARG A 21 2.74 -10.47 8.04
C ARG A 21 3.25 -9.80 9.31
N SER A 22 2.92 -10.40 10.45
CA SER A 22 3.39 -9.93 11.75
C SER A 22 4.49 -10.85 12.24
N ILE A 23 5.61 -10.26 12.62
CA ILE A 23 6.76 -11.01 13.15
C ILE A 23 6.96 -10.55 14.58
N PRO A 24 6.60 -11.40 15.56
CA PRO A 24 6.76 -11.01 16.97
C PRO A 24 8.23 -11.00 17.35
N ASP A 25 8.55 -10.16 18.33
CA ASP A 25 9.89 -10.08 18.93
C ASP A 25 10.97 -9.78 17.90
N PHE A 26 10.67 -8.93 16.94
CA PHE A 26 11.64 -8.51 15.94
C PHE A 26 11.57 -6.98 15.79
N PRO A 27 12.70 -6.30 15.72
CA PRO A 27 14.07 -6.79 15.87
C PRO A 27 14.49 -7.09 17.30
N GLU A 28 13.62 -6.79 18.26
CA GLU A 28 13.90 -7.01 19.66
C GLU A 28 12.68 -7.58 20.36
N PRO A 29 12.87 -8.27 21.52
CA PRO A 29 11.74 -8.78 22.29
C PRO A 29 10.73 -7.68 22.63
N GLY A 30 9.45 -8.00 22.50
CA GLY A 30 8.37 -7.07 22.82
C GLY A 30 7.93 -6.20 21.65
N ILE A 31 8.62 -6.27 20.52
CA ILE A 31 8.26 -5.51 19.32
C ILE A 31 7.64 -6.45 18.32
N ILE A 32 6.52 -6.02 17.73
CA ILE A 32 5.88 -6.77 16.64
C ILE A 32 6.18 -6.02 15.35
N PHE A 33 6.95 -6.67 14.48
CA PHE A 33 7.30 -6.10 13.19
C PHE A 33 6.19 -6.39 12.19
N ARG A 34 5.70 -5.37 11.53
CA ARG A 34 4.68 -5.51 10.48
C ARG A 34 5.37 -5.49 9.13
N ASP A 35 5.34 -6.63 8.45
CA ASP A 35 6.04 -6.78 7.19
C ASP A 35 5.10 -6.50 6.02
N VAL A 36 5.31 -5.37 5.36
CA VAL A 36 4.48 -4.99 4.22
C VAL A 36 4.95 -5.62 2.92
N THR A 37 6.12 -6.27 2.92
CA THR A 37 6.60 -6.96 1.73
C THR A 37 5.61 -8.04 1.31
N SER A 38 4.99 -8.71 2.27
CA SER A 38 3.99 -9.73 1.96
C SER A 38 2.76 -9.16 1.27
N VAL A 39 2.48 -7.87 1.48
CA VAL A 39 1.38 -7.20 0.80
C VAL A 39 1.72 -7.02 -0.68
N ILE A 40 2.90 -6.49 -0.97
CA ILE A 40 3.28 -6.19 -2.35
C ILE A 40 3.60 -7.44 -3.17
N GLN A 41 3.92 -8.56 -2.49
CA GLN A 41 4.16 -9.83 -3.18
C GLN A 41 2.89 -10.47 -3.70
N SER A 42 1.75 -10.13 -3.12
CA SER A 42 0.46 -10.67 -3.52
C SER A 42 -0.20 -9.71 -4.50
N PRO A 43 -0.62 -10.18 -5.68
CA PRO A 43 -1.34 -9.30 -6.61
C PRO A 43 -2.59 -8.71 -5.98
N GLU A 44 -3.32 -9.50 -5.19
CA GLU A 44 -4.52 -9.04 -4.51
C GLU A 44 -4.19 -8.05 -3.40
N GLY A 45 -3.16 -8.36 -2.60
CA GLY A 45 -2.74 -7.47 -1.52
C GLY A 45 -2.27 -6.13 -2.05
N LEU A 46 -1.47 -6.16 -3.11
CA LEU A 46 -0.98 -4.95 -3.74
C LEU A 46 -2.14 -4.09 -4.25
N LYS A 47 -3.09 -4.72 -4.94
CA LYS A 47 -4.26 -4.00 -5.46
C LYS A 47 -5.07 -3.38 -4.33
N LEU A 48 -5.31 -4.15 -3.26
CA LEU A 48 -6.05 -3.64 -2.11
C LEU A 48 -5.36 -2.44 -1.48
N ALA A 49 -4.03 -2.51 -1.36
CA ALA A 49 -3.27 -1.42 -0.74
C ALA A 49 -3.33 -0.16 -1.60
N ILE A 50 -3.08 -0.28 -2.89
CA ILE A 50 -3.07 0.88 -3.78
C ILE A 50 -4.47 1.47 -3.91
N ASP A 51 -5.46 0.63 -4.13
CA ASP A 51 -6.84 1.09 -4.25
C ASP A 51 -7.32 1.72 -2.96
N GLY A 52 -6.93 1.15 -1.82
CA GLY A 52 -7.31 1.70 -0.51
C GLY A 52 -6.74 3.08 -0.28
N ILE A 53 -5.47 3.29 -0.62
CA ILE A 53 -4.86 4.61 -0.51
C ILE A 53 -5.55 5.60 -1.44
N THR A 54 -5.80 5.18 -2.67
CA THR A 54 -6.47 6.02 -3.67
C THR A 54 -7.86 6.43 -3.18
N ASP A 55 -8.60 5.48 -2.60
CA ASP A 55 -9.94 5.75 -2.08
C ASP A 55 -9.90 6.73 -0.90
N LEU A 56 -8.89 6.61 -0.05
CA LEU A 56 -8.75 7.53 1.09
C LEU A 56 -8.48 8.95 0.63
N ILE A 57 -7.80 9.12 -0.48
CA ILE A 57 -7.56 10.45 -1.05
C ILE A 57 -8.88 11.06 -1.52
N GLY A 58 -9.72 10.24 -2.16
CA GLY A 58 -11.05 10.67 -2.60
C GLY A 58 -11.00 11.90 -3.48
N ASP A 59 -11.77 12.91 -3.09
CA ASP A 59 -11.87 14.16 -3.86
C ASP A 59 -10.86 15.21 -3.44
N THR A 60 -9.91 14.86 -2.60
CA THR A 60 -8.89 15.81 -2.15
C THR A 60 -8.13 16.36 -3.34
N GLU A 61 -8.02 17.67 -3.41
CA GLU A 61 -7.25 18.32 -4.46
C GLU A 61 -5.80 18.43 -4.03
N PHE A 62 -4.90 18.05 -4.94
CA PHE A 62 -3.48 18.08 -4.67
C PHE A 62 -2.72 18.11 -5.99
N ASP A 63 -1.45 18.47 -5.93
CA ASP A 63 -0.66 18.65 -7.14
C ASP A 63 0.29 17.49 -7.42
N VAL A 64 0.79 16.84 -6.38
CA VAL A 64 1.83 15.84 -6.54
C VAL A 64 1.79 14.86 -5.39
N VAL A 65 2.25 13.63 -5.65
CA VAL A 65 2.43 12.62 -4.61
C VAL A 65 3.90 12.61 -4.23
N VAL A 66 4.17 12.57 -2.95
CA VAL A 66 5.53 12.57 -2.44
C VAL A 66 5.71 11.32 -1.57
N GLY A 67 6.84 10.66 -1.70
CA GLY A 67 7.10 9.49 -0.90
C GLY A 67 8.58 9.32 -0.56
N PRO A 68 8.86 8.87 0.65
CA PRO A 68 10.24 8.62 1.06
C PRO A 68 10.74 7.26 0.55
N GLU A 69 12.04 7.15 0.43
CA GLU A 69 12.73 5.91 0.10
C GLU A 69 12.43 4.86 1.18
N SER A 70 12.18 3.61 0.87
CA SER A 70 11.96 3.13 -0.48
C SER A 70 10.53 2.64 -0.62
N ARG A 71 9.88 2.30 0.47
CA ARG A 71 8.49 1.85 0.46
C ARG A 71 7.55 2.93 -0.04
N GLY A 72 7.87 4.19 0.26
CA GLY A 72 7.08 5.31 -0.26
C GLY A 72 7.08 5.37 -1.78
N PHE A 73 8.16 4.93 -2.42
CA PHE A 73 8.22 4.86 -3.88
C PHE A 73 7.28 3.79 -4.40
N ILE A 74 7.29 2.63 -3.73
CA ILE A 74 6.51 1.46 -4.17
C ILE A 74 5.02 1.78 -4.16
N PHE A 75 4.54 2.43 -3.10
CA PHE A 75 3.12 2.74 -2.98
C PHE A 75 2.77 4.07 -3.64
N GLY A 76 3.69 5.03 -3.61
CA GLY A 76 3.42 6.37 -4.10
C GLY A 76 3.29 6.45 -5.61
N VAL A 77 4.15 5.74 -6.33
CA VAL A 77 4.12 5.80 -7.80
C VAL A 77 2.81 5.26 -8.36
N PRO A 78 2.31 4.09 -7.92
CA PRO A 78 1.01 3.62 -8.41
C PRO A 78 -0.13 4.56 -8.06
N VAL A 79 -0.09 5.17 -6.87
CA VAL A 79 -1.14 6.12 -6.45
C VAL A 79 -1.09 7.36 -7.34
N ALA A 80 0.11 7.86 -7.64
CA ALA A 80 0.27 9.00 -8.53
C ALA A 80 -0.28 8.67 -9.92
N TYR A 81 0.03 7.49 -10.41
CA TYR A 81 -0.45 7.05 -11.72
C TYR A 81 -1.98 7.00 -11.74
N ASN A 82 -2.59 6.41 -10.70
CA ASN A 82 -4.04 6.26 -10.64
C ASN A 82 -4.75 7.60 -10.53
N THR A 83 -4.12 8.58 -9.92
CA THR A 83 -4.75 9.89 -9.71
C THR A 83 -4.37 10.90 -10.79
N GLY A 84 -3.55 10.49 -11.75
CA GLY A 84 -3.14 11.38 -12.83
C GLY A 84 -2.16 12.44 -12.40
N LYS A 85 -1.37 12.15 -11.36
CA LYS A 85 -0.40 13.10 -10.81
C LYS A 85 1.02 12.59 -11.00
N GLY A 86 1.98 13.45 -10.76
CA GLY A 86 3.39 13.05 -10.75
C GLY A 86 3.81 12.58 -9.38
N PHE A 87 5.01 12.05 -9.30
CA PHE A 87 5.58 11.56 -8.06
C PHE A 87 6.94 12.20 -7.81
N VAL A 88 7.14 12.69 -6.60
CA VAL A 88 8.42 13.27 -6.18
C VAL A 88 9.04 12.37 -5.12
N PRO A 89 10.20 11.76 -5.43
CA PRO A 89 10.88 10.94 -4.44
C PRO A 89 11.63 11.81 -3.42
N VAL A 90 11.62 11.36 -2.18
CA VAL A 90 12.37 12.00 -1.10
C VAL A 90 13.41 11.00 -0.62
N ARG A 91 14.68 11.39 -0.65
CA ARG A 91 15.78 10.53 -0.24
C ARG A 91 16.72 11.30 0.64
N LYS A 92 17.58 10.59 1.36
CA LYS A 92 18.58 11.22 2.19
C LYS A 92 19.53 12.04 1.31
N LYS A 93 20.07 13.10 1.91
CA LYS A 93 21.04 13.95 1.24
C LYS A 93 22.17 13.10 0.63
N GLY A 94 22.50 13.40 -0.61
CA GLY A 94 23.56 12.69 -1.31
C GLY A 94 23.11 11.48 -2.11
N LYS A 95 21.85 11.07 -1.98
CA LYS A 95 21.32 9.93 -2.71
C LYS A 95 20.73 10.30 -4.06
N LEU A 96 20.41 11.57 -4.25
CA LEU A 96 19.90 12.09 -5.53
C LEU A 96 20.84 13.20 -5.98
N PRO A 97 20.91 13.41 -7.31
CA PRO A 97 21.73 14.50 -7.85
C PRO A 97 21.24 15.87 -7.42
#